data_3395282f19174a6692b7430518d57e22
#
_entry.id   3395282f19174a6692b7430518d57e22
#
_cell.length_a   1.000
_cell.length_b   1.000
_cell.length_c   1.000
_cell.angle_alpha   90.00
_cell.angle_beta   90.00
_cell.angle_gamma   90.00
#
_symmetry.space_group_name_H-M   'P 1'
#
loop_
_entity.id
_entity.type
_entity.pdbx_description
1 polymer ?
#
loop_
_entity_poly.entity_id
_entity_poly.type
_entity_poly.pdbx_seq_one_letter_code
_entity_poly.pdbx_strand_id
1 'polypeptide(L)'
;MELYVIRHGKTDWNKEYRFQGAHDIPLNEEGRQAARKLGEHLKDVHFDYVFSSPLSRAYETACIVIETPGSLRHSKGSIKTDPLLTEVSFGEFEGLPFDQWMDTDEPRKYFFKEPARYVPPKGGETFESGIERTGKFVHTVLEPIYKEKPDARIMIVAHGAILAALMCNLENRGVENYWGNGLKGNCEETIYNYDGKVWTLASQEKPQENPYVKMAEEGRRGARLIKKSDPDSAKITADILKEGGVVIIPTDTVYGFSGKVESAGALREPQGPHNPKGTHDCTGVPEALEGQPTEARIRTIKGRSETKPMIQLIASPLELAKYTKDVLPGVLLQKWPGALTIIVNDNRGGTTAFRCPGDEWLRKVIADCGSPIYSTSVNRSGQPVLDDQSAIIKEFALEVDLIVTDGDKKGAKPSTIVSITDGTIKVLRQGDVQIF
;
A
#
# COMPACT_ATOMS: atom_id res chain seq x y z
N MET A 1 -23.00 29.06 -8.32
CA MET A 1 -23.12 27.88 -7.44
C MET A 1 -21.76 27.28 -7.22
N GLU A 2 -21.41 26.98 -5.99
CA GLU A 2 -20.14 26.30 -5.65
C GLU A 2 -20.43 24.81 -5.34
N LEU A 3 -19.62 23.92 -5.88
CA LEU A 3 -19.74 22.47 -5.68
C LEU A 3 -18.44 21.92 -5.09
N TYR A 4 -18.50 21.37 -3.90
CA TYR A 4 -17.42 20.70 -3.18
C TYR A 4 -17.56 19.19 -3.41
N VAL A 5 -16.64 18.61 -4.14
CA VAL A 5 -16.58 17.18 -4.46
C VAL A 5 -15.53 16.51 -3.60
N ILE A 6 -15.92 15.57 -2.76
CA ILE A 6 -15.09 14.97 -1.72
C ILE A 6 -15.12 13.45 -1.85
N ARG A 7 -13.95 12.82 -1.87
CA ARG A 7 -13.84 11.37 -1.74
C ARG A 7 -13.94 10.96 -0.27
N HIS A 8 -14.68 9.86 0.02
CA HIS A 8 -14.83 9.30 1.35
C HIS A 8 -13.48 9.09 2.06
N GLY A 9 -13.46 9.03 3.38
CA GLY A 9 -12.31 8.71 4.22
C GLY A 9 -11.77 7.30 3.97
N LYS A 10 -10.58 7.00 4.49
CA LYS A 10 -9.95 5.69 4.33
C LYS A 10 -10.77 4.56 4.96
N THR A 11 -10.74 3.41 4.31
CA THR A 11 -11.20 2.11 4.81
C THR A 11 -10.00 1.16 4.93
N ASP A 12 -10.17 0.00 5.54
CA ASP A 12 -9.11 -1.01 5.57
C ASP A 12 -8.79 -1.52 4.17
N TRP A 13 -9.77 -1.61 3.28
CA TRP A 13 -9.53 -2.00 1.89
C TRP A 13 -8.75 -0.94 1.10
N ASN A 14 -8.86 0.35 1.43
CA ASN A 14 -7.96 1.36 0.87
C ASN A 14 -6.52 1.14 1.34
N LYS A 15 -6.34 0.80 2.62
CA LYS A 15 -5.04 0.51 3.21
C LYS A 15 -4.39 -0.75 2.62
N GLU A 16 -5.22 -1.73 2.26
CA GLU A 16 -4.81 -2.97 1.63
C GLU A 16 -4.74 -2.90 0.10
N TYR A 17 -5.00 -1.73 -0.49
CA TYR A 17 -5.07 -1.54 -1.94
C TYR A 17 -6.00 -2.53 -2.64
N ARG A 18 -7.21 -2.77 -2.09
CA ARG A 18 -8.25 -3.62 -2.65
C ARG A 18 -9.31 -2.81 -3.37
N PHE A 19 -9.87 -3.39 -4.44
CA PHE A 19 -11.07 -2.87 -5.08
C PHE A 19 -12.24 -2.94 -4.12
N GLN A 20 -12.95 -1.82 -3.91
CA GLN A 20 -14.12 -1.79 -3.03
C GLN A 20 -15.43 -1.87 -3.81
N GLY A 21 -15.54 -1.08 -4.89
CA GLY A 21 -16.74 -1.03 -5.71
C GLY A 21 -18.00 -0.77 -4.90
N ALA A 22 -19.03 -1.57 -5.16
CA ALA A 22 -20.32 -1.50 -4.51
C ALA A 22 -20.36 -2.16 -3.12
N HIS A 23 -19.33 -2.89 -2.70
CA HIS A 23 -19.25 -3.44 -1.35
C HIS A 23 -19.23 -2.34 -0.29
N ASP A 24 -20.02 -2.55 0.75
CA ASP A 24 -20.15 -1.56 1.84
C ASP A 24 -19.12 -1.83 2.95
N ILE A 25 -17.92 -1.29 2.76
CA ILE A 25 -16.79 -1.36 3.70
C ILE A 25 -16.79 -0.09 4.55
N PRO A 26 -16.79 -0.16 5.90
CA PRO A 26 -16.83 1.01 6.78
C PRO A 26 -15.50 1.78 6.78
N LEU A 27 -15.55 3.04 7.26
CA LEU A 27 -14.34 3.81 7.54
C LEU A 27 -13.49 3.10 8.61
N ASN A 28 -12.18 3.19 8.45
CA ASN A 28 -11.26 2.90 9.53
C ASN A 28 -10.99 4.16 10.38
N GLU A 29 -10.22 4.03 11.46
CA GLU A 29 -9.97 5.17 12.34
C GLU A 29 -9.16 6.29 11.66
N GLU A 30 -8.24 5.96 10.75
CA GLU A 30 -7.53 6.97 9.95
C GLU A 30 -8.50 7.76 9.07
N GLY A 31 -9.48 7.08 8.46
CA GLY A 31 -10.51 7.70 7.65
C GLY A 31 -11.39 8.65 8.47
N ARG A 32 -11.77 8.26 9.70
CA ARG A 32 -12.52 9.12 10.61
C ARG A 32 -11.72 10.36 11.03
N GLN A 33 -10.43 10.18 11.33
CA GLN A 33 -9.54 11.30 11.68
C GLN A 33 -9.34 12.26 10.49
N ALA A 34 -9.17 11.74 9.28
CA ALA A 34 -9.08 12.57 8.07
C ALA A 34 -10.38 13.35 7.83
N ALA A 35 -11.54 12.70 8.01
CA ALA A 35 -12.85 13.38 7.90
C ALA A 35 -13.03 14.48 8.95
N ARG A 36 -12.58 14.29 10.19
CA ARG A 36 -12.58 15.35 11.23
C ARG A 36 -11.71 16.54 10.84
N LYS A 37 -10.48 16.26 10.31
CA LYS A 37 -9.57 17.33 9.82
C LYS A 37 -10.20 18.12 8.68
N LEU A 38 -10.85 17.43 7.74
CA LEU A 38 -11.58 18.09 6.65
C LEU A 38 -12.75 18.94 7.22
N GLY A 39 -13.48 18.42 8.21
CA GLY A 39 -14.52 19.18 8.90
C GLY A 39 -14.00 20.45 9.56
N GLU A 40 -12.84 20.39 10.23
CA GLU A 40 -12.18 21.58 10.80
C GLU A 40 -11.74 22.59 9.71
N HIS A 41 -11.27 22.09 8.57
CA HIS A 41 -10.91 22.94 7.42
C HIS A 41 -12.14 23.66 6.84
N LEU A 42 -13.26 22.94 6.73
CA LEU A 42 -14.52 23.45 6.16
C LEU A 42 -15.47 24.07 7.17
N LYS A 43 -15.10 24.23 8.44
CA LYS A 43 -16.00 24.67 9.52
C LYS A 43 -16.70 26.02 9.27
N ASP A 44 -16.04 26.92 8.56
CA ASP A 44 -16.54 28.25 8.22
C ASP A 44 -17.32 28.28 6.88
N VAL A 45 -17.46 27.13 6.21
CA VAL A 45 -18.22 26.98 4.97
C VAL A 45 -19.63 26.51 5.30
N HIS A 46 -20.63 27.32 4.93
CA HIS A 46 -22.03 26.93 5.03
C HIS A 46 -22.44 26.20 3.75
N PHE A 47 -22.90 24.93 3.87
CA PHE A 47 -23.47 24.18 2.77
C PHE A 47 -24.99 24.26 2.79
N ASP A 48 -25.60 24.65 1.69
CA ASP A 48 -27.05 24.65 1.54
C ASP A 48 -27.61 23.25 1.31
N TYR A 49 -26.82 22.41 0.64
CA TYR A 49 -27.16 21.01 0.31
C TYR A 49 -25.98 20.11 0.54
N VAL A 50 -26.23 18.93 1.10
CA VAL A 50 -25.24 17.88 1.29
C VAL A 50 -25.78 16.59 0.69
N PHE A 51 -25.06 16.05 -0.30
CA PHE A 51 -25.36 14.76 -0.93
C PHE A 51 -24.28 13.75 -0.61
N SER A 52 -24.67 12.51 -0.47
CA SER A 52 -23.75 11.39 -0.27
C SER A 52 -24.14 10.15 -1.06
N SER A 53 -23.16 9.37 -1.45
CA SER A 53 -23.42 7.96 -1.76
C SER A 53 -24.11 7.27 -0.59
N PRO A 54 -25.01 6.28 -0.84
CA PRO A 54 -25.63 5.52 0.23
C PRO A 54 -24.66 4.58 0.98
N LEU A 55 -23.44 4.31 0.45
CA LEU A 55 -22.47 3.45 1.09
C LEU A 55 -21.93 4.08 2.37
N SER A 56 -21.81 3.26 3.43
CA SER A 56 -21.53 3.70 4.79
C SER A 56 -20.29 4.60 4.90
N ARG A 57 -19.19 4.27 4.21
CA ARG A 57 -17.95 5.05 4.20
C ARG A 57 -18.12 6.49 3.72
N ALA A 58 -18.96 6.70 2.69
CA ALA A 58 -19.24 8.03 2.17
C ALA A 58 -20.21 8.79 3.08
N TYR A 59 -21.28 8.14 3.51
CA TYR A 59 -22.27 8.72 4.40
C TYR A 59 -21.66 9.10 5.76
N GLU A 60 -20.87 8.21 6.38
CA GLU A 60 -20.18 8.50 7.65
C GLU A 60 -19.16 9.64 7.49
N THR A 61 -18.44 9.71 6.34
CA THR A 61 -17.56 10.85 6.05
C THR A 61 -18.35 12.16 6.03
N ALA A 62 -19.48 12.21 5.31
CA ALA A 62 -20.32 13.39 5.25
C ALA A 62 -20.84 13.80 6.65
N CYS A 63 -21.29 12.82 7.46
CA CYS A 63 -21.72 13.07 8.83
C CYS A 63 -20.60 13.71 9.67
N ILE A 64 -19.39 13.16 9.66
CA ILE A 64 -18.27 13.66 10.45
C ILE A 64 -17.90 15.09 10.03
N VAL A 65 -17.87 15.38 8.73
CA VAL A 65 -17.53 16.72 8.22
C VAL A 65 -18.54 17.77 8.71
N ILE A 66 -19.85 17.51 8.60
CA ILE A 66 -20.88 18.47 8.99
C ILE A 66 -21.13 18.56 10.50
N GLU A 67 -20.79 17.51 11.27
CA GLU A 67 -20.94 17.45 12.73
C GLU A 67 -19.70 17.99 13.48
N THR A 68 -18.65 18.40 12.78
CA THR A 68 -17.45 18.94 13.40
C THR A 68 -17.79 20.18 14.25
N PRO A 69 -17.32 20.27 15.51
CA PRO A 69 -17.62 21.38 16.39
C PRO A 69 -17.22 22.73 15.78
N GLY A 70 -18.14 23.69 15.81
CA GLY A 70 -17.94 25.03 15.23
C GLY A 70 -18.37 25.14 13.77
N SER A 71 -18.71 24.04 13.07
CA SER A 71 -19.31 24.13 11.74
C SER A 71 -20.65 24.87 11.78
N LEU A 72 -20.90 25.70 10.78
CA LEU A 72 -22.17 26.40 10.58
C LEU A 72 -23.25 25.33 10.34
N ARG A 73 -24.04 25.10 11.34
CA ARG A 73 -24.89 23.92 11.62
C ARG A 73 -25.69 23.40 10.42
N HIS A 74 -25.35 22.17 10.01
CA HIS A 74 -26.30 21.27 9.35
C HIS A 74 -26.74 20.20 10.37
N SER A 75 -28.05 19.94 10.44
CA SER A 75 -28.54 18.79 11.21
C SER A 75 -28.22 17.49 10.46
N LYS A 76 -27.92 16.40 11.18
CA LYS A 76 -27.68 15.06 10.59
C LYS A 76 -28.78 14.59 9.61
N GLY A 77 -30.01 15.10 9.77
CA GLY A 77 -31.13 14.86 8.86
C GLY A 77 -31.08 15.62 7.53
N SER A 78 -30.06 16.47 7.29
CA SER A 78 -29.94 17.25 6.06
C SER A 78 -29.13 16.55 4.95
N ILE A 79 -28.47 15.43 5.22
CA ILE A 79 -27.72 14.67 4.22
C ILE A 79 -28.70 13.85 3.39
N LYS A 80 -28.72 14.10 2.08
CA LYS A 80 -29.49 13.35 1.11
C LYS A 80 -28.60 12.28 0.46
N THR A 81 -28.97 11.02 0.60
CA THR A 81 -28.29 9.94 -0.14
C THR A 81 -28.87 9.80 -1.53
N ASP A 82 -28.02 9.60 -2.53
CA ASP A 82 -28.45 9.37 -3.91
C ASP A 82 -27.74 8.13 -4.49
N PRO A 83 -28.48 7.11 -4.97
CA PRO A 83 -27.89 5.93 -5.59
C PRO A 83 -27.02 6.23 -6.83
N LEU A 84 -27.24 7.35 -7.51
CA LEU A 84 -26.44 7.79 -8.65
C LEU A 84 -24.98 8.10 -8.25
N LEU A 85 -24.71 8.30 -6.96
CA LEU A 85 -23.37 8.55 -6.39
C LEU A 85 -22.70 7.28 -5.82
N THR A 86 -23.33 6.10 -5.94
CA THR A 86 -22.71 4.83 -5.52
C THR A 86 -21.45 4.57 -6.36
N GLU A 87 -20.42 3.94 -5.77
CA GLU A 87 -19.19 3.62 -6.51
C GLU A 87 -19.47 2.75 -7.74
N VAL A 88 -18.62 2.86 -8.75
CA VAL A 88 -18.59 1.95 -9.89
C VAL A 88 -18.41 0.54 -9.37
N SER A 89 -19.27 -0.39 -9.80
CA SER A 89 -19.10 -1.80 -9.45
C SER A 89 -17.93 -2.40 -10.20
N PHE A 90 -17.05 -3.09 -9.47
CA PHE A 90 -15.94 -3.86 -10.03
C PHE A 90 -16.25 -5.36 -10.07
N GLY A 91 -17.51 -5.77 -9.82
CA GLY A 91 -17.99 -7.13 -9.93
C GLY A 91 -17.10 -8.13 -9.17
N GLU A 92 -16.71 -9.22 -9.85
CA GLU A 92 -15.89 -10.29 -9.24
C GLU A 92 -14.49 -9.86 -8.76
N PHE A 93 -14.05 -8.61 -9.04
CA PHE A 93 -12.78 -8.09 -8.53
C PHE A 93 -12.90 -7.37 -7.20
N GLU A 94 -14.09 -7.12 -6.72
CA GLU A 94 -14.29 -6.51 -5.42
C GLU A 94 -13.67 -7.37 -4.31
N GLY A 95 -12.84 -6.75 -3.50
CA GLY A 95 -12.05 -7.43 -2.46
C GLY A 95 -10.69 -7.96 -2.94
N LEU A 96 -10.42 -8.03 -4.25
CA LEU A 96 -9.10 -8.41 -4.74
C LEU A 96 -8.12 -7.25 -4.65
N PRO A 97 -6.85 -7.51 -4.34
CA PRO A 97 -5.78 -6.54 -4.44
C PRO A 97 -5.57 -6.07 -5.88
N PHE A 98 -5.16 -4.80 -6.06
CA PHE A 98 -4.92 -4.22 -7.38
C PHE A 98 -3.84 -4.95 -8.19
N ASP A 99 -2.82 -5.49 -7.52
CA ASP A 99 -1.71 -6.22 -8.15
C ASP A 99 -2.15 -7.49 -8.86
N GLN A 100 -3.08 -8.25 -8.26
CA GLN A 100 -3.62 -9.47 -8.88
C GLN A 100 -4.39 -9.20 -10.17
N TRP A 101 -4.89 -7.97 -10.32
CA TRP A 101 -5.65 -7.58 -11.48
C TRP A 101 -4.79 -7.04 -12.63
N MET A 102 -3.66 -6.41 -12.32
CA MET A 102 -2.78 -5.79 -13.31
C MET A 102 -1.97 -6.81 -14.12
N ASP A 103 -1.92 -8.06 -13.67
CA ASP A 103 -1.11 -9.13 -14.23
C ASP A 103 -1.76 -9.89 -15.41
N THR A 104 -2.96 -9.48 -15.82
CA THR A 104 -3.68 -10.14 -16.91
C THR A 104 -3.43 -9.42 -18.24
N ASP A 105 -3.30 -10.20 -19.34
CA ASP A 105 -3.24 -9.68 -20.72
C ASP A 105 -4.61 -9.16 -21.22
N GLU A 106 -5.62 -9.19 -20.37
CA GLU A 106 -6.99 -8.78 -20.64
C GLU A 106 -7.16 -7.26 -20.74
N PRO A 107 -8.23 -6.76 -21.38
CA PRO A 107 -8.53 -5.32 -21.47
C PRO A 107 -8.57 -4.56 -20.14
N ARG A 108 -8.68 -5.27 -19.03
CA ARG A 108 -8.64 -4.76 -17.64
C ARG A 108 -7.41 -3.92 -17.31
N LYS A 109 -6.24 -4.27 -17.89
CA LYS A 109 -4.99 -3.50 -17.74
C LYS A 109 -5.10 -2.07 -18.27
N TYR A 110 -6.12 -1.79 -19.11
CA TYR A 110 -6.38 -0.44 -19.64
C TYR A 110 -7.10 0.49 -18.66
N PHE A 111 -7.53 0.01 -17.51
CA PHE A 111 -8.30 0.76 -16.52
C PHE A 111 -7.77 2.18 -16.26
N PHE A 112 -6.48 2.35 -16.11
CA PHE A 112 -5.88 3.67 -15.91
C PHE A 112 -5.35 4.33 -17.18
N LYS A 113 -4.76 3.55 -18.10
CA LYS A 113 -4.06 4.08 -19.28
C LYS A 113 -4.97 4.41 -20.44
N GLU A 114 -5.91 3.54 -20.72
CA GLU A 114 -6.79 3.62 -21.87
C GLU A 114 -8.23 3.33 -21.44
N PRO A 115 -8.84 4.20 -20.59
CA PRO A 115 -10.14 3.93 -19.97
C PRO A 115 -11.26 3.56 -20.95
N ALA A 116 -11.22 4.08 -22.17
CA ALA A 116 -12.16 3.73 -23.24
C ALA A 116 -12.04 2.26 -23.72
N ARG A 117 -10.97 1.58 -23.35
CA ARG A 117 -10.76 0.14 -23.66
C ARG A 117 -11.02 -0.75 -22.46
N TYR A 118 -11.40 -0.17 -21.32
CA TYR A 118 -11.69 -0.94 -20.13
C TYR A 118 -12.96 -1.80 -20.33
N VAL A 119 -12.80 -3.10 -20.15
CA VAL A 119 -13.92 -4.05 -20.11
C VAL A 119 -14.10 -4.50 -18.67
N PRO A 120 -15.25 -4.21 -18.05
CA PRO A 120 -15.48 -4.61 -16.67
C PRO A 120 -15.54 -6.14 -16.54
N PRO A 121 -15.18 -6.69 -15.37
CA PRO A 121 -15.38 -8.10 -15.09
C PRO A 121 -16.86 -8.43 -14.96
N LYS A 122 -17.18 -9.70 -14.81
CA LYS A 122 -18.57 -10.15 -14.61
C LYS A 122 -19.20 -9.46 -13.41
N GLY A 123 -20.33 -8.82 -13.62
CA GLY A 123 -21.04 -8.03 -12.61
C GLY A 123 -20.48 -6.63 -12.38
N GLY A 124 -19.45 -6.25 -13.12
CA GLY A 124 -18.88 -4.90 -13.07
C GLY A 124 -19.63 -3.92 -13.96
N GLU A 125 -19.41 -2.63 -13.71
CA GLU A 125 -19.97 -1.48 -14.43
C GLU A 125 -18.92 -0.88 -15.37
N THR A 126 -19.32 -0.44 -16.56
CA THR A 126 -18.42 0.31 -17.47
C THR A 126 -18.27 1.76 -17.00
N PHE A 127 -17.20 2.41 -17.44
CA PHE A 127 -16.99 3.82 -17.14
C PHE A 127 -18.03 4.72 -17.83
N GLU A 128 -18.48 4.35 -19.02
CA GLU A 128 -19.57 5.04 -19.73
C GLU A 128 -20.85 5.03 -18.92
N SER A 129 -21.24 3.89 -18.32
CA SER A 129 -22.39 3.80 -17.43
C SER A 129 -22.24 4.74 -16.21
N GLY A 130 -21.05 4.80 -15.63
CA GLY A 130 -20.75 5.75 -14.56
C GLY A 130 -20.94 7.21 -14.99
N ILE A 131 -20.43 7.58 -16.20
CA ILE A 131 -20.62 8.92 -16.78
C ILE A 131 -22.09 9.21 -17.02
N GLU A 132 -22.85 8.26 -17.60
CA GLU A 132 -24.28 8.43 -17.86
C GLU A 132 -25.09 8.68 -16.59
N ARG A 133 -24.89 7.86 -15.54
CA ARG A 133 -25.64 8.04 -14.28
C ARG A 133 -25.25 9.28 -13.49
N THR A 134 -23.98 9.69 -13.52
CA THR A 134 -23.59 10.97 -12.91
C THR A 134 -24.04 12.18 -13.73
N GLY A 135 -24.12 12.06 -15.06
CA GLY A 135 -24.78 13.05 -15.93
C GLY A 135 -26.26 13.24 -15.57
N LYS A 136 -26.95 12.12 -15.31
CA LYS A 136 -28.33 12.19 -14.80
C LYS A 136 -28.41 12.94 -13.47
N PHE A 137 -27.47 12.71 -12.52
CA PHE A 137 -27.42 13.45 -11.27
C PHE A 137 -27.22 14.96 -11.49
N VAL A 138 -26.32 15.35 -12.40
CA VAL A 138 -26.10 16.77 -12.76
C VAL A 138 -27.40 17.39 -13.25
N HIS A 139 -28.09 16.77 -14.22
CA HIS A 139 -29.28 17.34 -14.84
C HIS A 139 -30.53 17.30 -13.95
N THR A 140 -30.69 16.25 -13.11
CA THR A 140 -31.90 16.10 -12.31
C THR A 140 -31.78 16.67 -10.89
N VAL A 141 -30.55 16.91 -10.41
CA VAL A 141 -30.31 17.43 -9.04
C VAL A 141 -29.61 18.77 -9.05
N LEU A 142 -28.42 18.88 -9.67
CA LEU A 142 -27.60 20.09 -9.57
C LEU A 142 -28.17 21.27 -10.36
N GLU A 143 -28.59 21.05 -11.61
CA GLU A 143 -29.17 22.13 -12.43
C GLU A 143 -30.48 22.70 -11.87
N PRO A 144 -31.44 21.89 -11.36
CA PRO A 144 -32.60 22.41 -10.67
C PRO A 144 -32.27 23.27 -9.46
N ILE A 145 -31.30 22.83 -8.64
CA ILE A 145 -30.82 23.63 -7.48
C ILE A 145 -30.26 24.97 -7.95
N TYR A 146 -29.45 24.98 -9.02
CA TYR A 146 -28.94 26.24 -9.55
C TYR A 146 -30.05 27.18 -10.00
N LYS A 147 -31.11 26.67 -10.65
CA LYS A 147 -32.26 27.48 -11.08
C LYS A 147 -33.01 28.08 -9.92
N GLU A 148 -33.10 27.38 -8.79
CA GLU A 148 -33.77 27.84 -7.57
C GLU A 148 -32.85 28.77 -6.74
N LYS A 149 -31.55 28.40 -6.60
CA LYS A 149 -30.58 29.11 -5.78
C LYS A 149 -29.20 29.17 -6.48
N PRO A 150 -28.95 30.21 -7.33
CA PRO A 150 -27.72 30.31 -8.12
C PRO A 150 -26.43 30.47 -7.29
N ASP A 151 -26.53 30.88 -6.05
CA ASP A 151 -25.42 31.05 -5.10
C ASP A 151 -25.26 29.86 -4.13
N ALA A 152 -26.01 28.79 -4.33
CA ALA A 152 -25.95 27.60 -3.47
C ALA A 152 -24.53 27.04 -3.36
N ARG A 153 -24.17 26.60 -2.13
CA ARG A 153 -23.00 25.77 -1.86
C ARG A 153 -23.43 24.34 -1.62
N ILE A 154 -22.88 23.43 -2.38
CA ILE A 154 -23.25 22.02 -2.37
C ILE A 154 -22.02 21.18 -2.01
N MET A 155 -22.17 20.25 -1.07
CA MET A 155 -21.17 19.23 -0.78
C MET A 155 -21.63 17.87 -1.32
N ILE A 156 -20.76 17.17 -2.03
CA ILE A 156 -20.95 15.79 -2.49
C ILE A 156 -19.84 14.93 -1.88
N VAL A 157 -20.24 13.85 -1.20
CA VAL A 157 -19.29 12.84 -0.71
C VAL A 157 -19.57 11.52 -1.39
N ALA A 158 -18.59 11.03 -2.16
CA ALA A 158 -18.71 9.78 -2.91
C ALA A 158 -17.35 9.06 -3.01
N HIS A 159 -17.04 8.40 -4.14
CA HIS A 159 -15.94 7.46 -4.26
C HIS A 159 -15.05 7.81 -5.45
N GLY A 160 -13.93 7.07 -5.58
CA GLY A 160 -12.89 7.40 -6.56
C GLY A 160 -13.36 7.39 -8.00
N ALA A 161 -13.87 6.27 -8.47
CA ALA A 161 -14.24 6.13 -9.88
C ALA A 161 -15.52 6.91 -10.21
N ILE A 162 -16.54 6.88 -9.35
CA ILE A 162 -17.77 7.64 -9.64
C ILE A 162 -17.56 9.15 -9.61
N LEU A 163 -16.64 9.66 -8.78
CA LEU A 163 -16.28 11.07 -8.82
C LEU A 163 -15.51 11.44 -10.08
N ALA A 164 -14.66 10.54 -10.60
CA ALA A 164 -14.04 10.74 -11.91
C ALA A 164 -15.10 10.84 -13.02
N ALA A 165 -16.13 9.97 -12.98
CA ALA A 165 -17.27 10.04 -13.90
C ALA A 165 -18.06 11.36 -13.77
N LEU A 166 -18.32 11.82 -12.55
CA LEU A 166 -18.96 13.11 -12.31
C LEU A 166 -18.13 14.25 -12.91
N MET A 167 -16.81 14.25 -12.68
CA MET A 167 -15.91 15.25 -13.22
C MET A 167 -15.84 15.22 -14.74
N CYS A 168 -16.01 14.06 -15.39
CA CYS A 168 -16.17 13.98 -16.85
C CYS A 168 -17.36 14.84 -17.33
N ASN A 169 -18.50 14.78 -16.64
CA ASN A 169 -19.65 15.61 -16.98
C ASN A 169 -19.41 17.09 -16.70
N LEU A 170 -18.78 17.43 -15.56
CA LEU A 170 -18.52 18.83 -15.21
C LEU A 170 -17.50 19.49 -16.16
N GLU A 171 -16.49 18.75 -16.59
CA GLU A 171 -15.40 19.23 -17.44
C GLU A 171 -15.60 18.93 -18.93
N ASN A 172 -16.75 18.36 -19.30
CA ASN A 172 -17.06 17.93 -20.67
C ASN A 172 -15.95 17.03 -21.26
N ARG A 173 -15.49 16.03 -20.50
CA ARG A 173 -14.47 15.04 -20.89
C ARG A 173 -15.15 13.73 -21.32
N GLY A 174 -14.62 13.09 -22.36
CA GLY A 174 -15.00 11.73 -22.73
C GLY A 174 -14.35 10.67 -21.84
N VAL A 175 -14.76 9.42 -22.05
CA VAL A 175 -14.22 8.24 -21.35
C VAL A 175 -12.71 8.07 -21.58
N GLU A 176 -12.18 8.53 -22.71
CA GLU A 176 -10.74 8.50 -23.04
C GLU A 176 -9.89 9.23 -22.02
N ASN A 177 -10.47 10.25 -21.38
CA ASN A 177 -9.82 11.04 -20.33
C ASN A 177 -10.58 10.92 -19.00
N TYR A 178 -11.02 9.70 -18.65
CA TYR A 178 -11.86 9.43 -17.50
C TYR A 178 -11.23 9.90 -16.18
N TRP A 179 -9.97 9.61 -15.98
CA TRP A 179 -9.28 9.94 -14.74
C TRP A 179 -8.81 11.41 -14.66
N GLY A 180 -8.80 12.14 -15.80
CA GLY A 180 -8.40 13.55 -15.85
C GLY A 180 -7.04 13.80 -15.18
N ASN A 181 -7.03 14.58 -14.10
CA ASN A 181 -5.82 14.87 -13.33
C ASN A 181 -5.48 13.78 -12.28
N GLY A 182 -6.02 12.56 -12.42
CA GLY A 182 -5.74 11.43 -11.54
C GLY A 182 -6.79 11.17 -10.47
N LEU A 183 -6.62 10.04 -9.79
CA LEU A 183 -7.49 9.60 -8.71
C LEU A 183 -7.36 10.51 -7.49
N LYS A 184 -8.48 10.99 -6.96
CA LYS A 184 -8.49 11.82 -5.75
C LYS A 184 -8.13 11.02 -4.50
N GLY A 185 -7.40 11.66 -3.59
CA GLY A 185 -7.12 11.10 -2.27
C GLY A 185 -8.36 11.05 -1.37
N ASN A 186 -8.27 10.26 -0.30
CA ASN A 186 -9.36 10.15 0.67
C ASN A 186 -9.48 11.45 1.49
N CYS A 187 -10.70 11.97 1.65
CA CYS A 187 -10.99 13.27 2.27
C CYS A 187 -10.32 14.46 1.57
N GLU A 188 -9.93 14.32 0.31
CA GLU A 188 -9.51 15.46 -0.52
C GLU A 188 -10.73 16.10 -1.19
N GLU A 189 -10.71 17.44 -1.27
CA GLU A 189 -11.76 18.21 -1.89
C GLU A 189 -11.35 18.71 -3.28
N THR A 190 -12.34 18.84 -4.15
CA THR A 190 -12.23 19.52 -5.43
C THR A 190 -13.41 20.48 -5.54
N ILE A 191 -13.15 21.74 -5.82
CA ILE A 191 -14.17 22.79 -5.85
C ILE A 191 -14.40 23.23 -7.29
N TYR A 192 -15.67 23.26 -7.69
CA TYR A 192 -16.12 23.77 -8.98
C TYR A 192 -17.07 24.94 -8.79
N ASN A 193 -17.00 25.89 -9.70
CA ASN A 193 -17.98 26.97 -9.85
C ASN A 193 -18.85 26.73 -11.07
N TYR A 194 -20.14 26.99 -10.97
CA TYR A 194 -21.11 26.92 -12.05
C TYR A 194 -21.79 28.28 -12.27
N ASP A 195 -21.72 28.78 -13.47
CA ASP A 195 -22.30 30.08 -13.87
C ASP A 195 -23.68 29.97 -14.57
N GLY A 196 -24.21 28.75 -14.66
CA GLY A 196 -25.44 28.42 -15.39
C GLY A 196 -25.22 27.91 -16.83
N LYS A 197 -23.97 27.89 -17.27
CA LYS A 197 -23.56 27.40 -18.60
C LYS A 197 -22.40 26.45 -18.53
N VAL A 198 -21.38 26.81 -17.77
CA VAL A 198 -20.11 26.08 -17.73
C VAL A 198 -19.66 25.88 -16.28
N TRP A 199 -19.17 24.68 -16.00
CA TRP A 199 -18.45 24.38 -14.77
C TRP A 199 -16.98 24.75 -14.92
N THR A 200 -16.43 25.43 -13.94
CA THR A 200 -15.01 25.83 -13.91
C THR A 200 -14.37 25.30 -12.65
N LEU A 201 -13.23 24.65 -12.78
CA LEU A 201 -12.41 24.20 -11.64
C LEU A 201 -11.88 25.42 -10.90
N ALA A 202 -12.28 25.58 -9.63
CA ALA A 202 -11.86 26.68 -8.76
C ALA A 202 -10.66 26.30 -7.90
N SER A 203 -10.65 25.10 -7.32
CA SER A 203 -9.56 24.60 -6.49
C SER A 203 -9.51 23.07 -6.52
N GLN A 204 -8.31 22.54 -6.41
CA GLN A 204 -8.07 21.11 -6.36
C GLN A 204 -6.77 20.83 -5.60
N GLU A 205 -6.81 19.94 -4.61
CA GLU A 205 -5.60 19.38 -4.04
C GLU A 205 -4.88 18.49 -5.06
N LYS A 206 -3.54 18.43 -4.96
CA LYS A 206 -2.77 17.52 -5.83
C LYS A 206 -3.20 16.09 -5.54
N PRO A 207 -3.47 15.27 -6.58
CA PRO A 207 -3.81 13.87 -6.39
C PRO A 207 -2.74 13.16 -5.57
N GLN A 208 -3.17 12.32 -4.62
CA GLN A 208 -2.23 11.42 -3.95
C GLN A 208 -1.66 10.44 -4.99
N GLU A 209 -0.33 10.35 -5.03
CA GLU A 209 0.31 9.31 -5.84
C GLU A 209 -0.07 7.94 -5.28
N ASN A 210 -0.85 7.19 -6.06
CA ASN A 210 -1.05 5.77 -5.82
C ASN A 210 0.06 5.03 -6.59
N PRO A 211 0.93 4.26 -5.92
CA PRO A 211 2.02 3.56 -6.61
C PRO A 211 1.53 2.64 -7.72
N TYR A 212 0.36 2.03 -7.58
CA TYR A 212 -0.22 1.15 -8.61
C TYR A 212 -0.77 1.91 -9.82
N VAL A 213 -1.24 3.15 -9.65
CA VAL A 213 -1.58 4.04 -10.78
C VAL A 213 -0.32 4.38 -11.55
N LYS A 214 0.73 4.77 -10.86
CA LYS A 214 2.03 5.07 -11.46
C LYS A 214 2.62 3.87 -12.20
N MET A 215 2.50 2.67 -11.63
CA MET A 215 2.89 1.42 -12.29
C MET A 215 2.14 1.18 -13.59
N ALA A 216 0.80 1.36 -13.57
CA ALA A 216 -0.02 1.21 -14.77
C ALA A 216 0.39 2.21 -15.85
N GLU A 217 0.66 3.45 -15.46
CA GLU A 217 1.13 4.50 -16.35
C GLU A 217 2.50 4.19 -16.96
N GLU A 218 3.41 3.62 -16.19
CA GLU A 218 4.76 3.26 -16.62
C GLU A 218 4.84 1.87 -17.28
N GLY A 219 3.75 1.08 -17.25
CA GLY A 219 3.72 -0.30 -17.76
C GLY A 219 4.54 -1.27 -16.92
N ARG A 220 4.86 -0.92 -15.67
CA ARG A 220 5.62 -1.74 -14.73
C ARG A 220 4.68 -2.54 -13.83
N ARG A 221 5.11 -3.72 -13.42
CA ARG A 221 4.47 -4.50 -12.36
C ARG A 221 5.03 -4.04 -11.02
N GLY A 222 4.20 -3.93 -9.98
CA GLY A 222 4.65 -3.68 -8.63
C GLY A 222 4.74 -4.94 -7.79
N ALA A 223 5.14 -4.75 -6.54
CA ALA A 223 5.17 -5.82 -5.58
C ALA A 223 3.81 -6.51 -5.46
N ARG A 224 3.81 -7.82 -5.47
CA ARG A 224 2.63 -8.60 -5.07
C ARG A 224 2.30 -8.29 -3.61
N LEU A 225 1.02 -8.07 -3.30
CA LEU A 225 0.55 -7.88 -1.92
C LEU A 225 -0.18 -9.12 -1.44
N ILE A 226 0.25 -9.68 -0.30
CA ILE A 226 -0.45 -10.78 0.37
C ILE A 226 -0.57 -10.49 1.86
N LYS A 227 -1.57 -11.07 2.53
CA LYS A 227 -1.66 -11.02 3.99
C LYS A 227 -0.85 -12.17 4.57
N LYS A 228 -0.18 -11.91 5.69
CA LYS A 228 0.51 -12.97 6.46
C LYS A 228 -0.45 -14.10 6.86
N SER A 229 -1.72 -13.77 7.12
CA SER A 229 -2.79 -14.71 7.46
C SER A 229 -3.31 -15.55 6.29
N ASP A 230 -2.94 -15.24 5.05
CA ASP A 230 -3.38 -16.02 3.90
C ASP A 230 -2.79 -17.44 3.95
N PRO A 231 -3.55 -18.49 3.62
CA PRO A 231 -3.14 -19.89 3.84
C PRO A 231 -1.78 -20.25 3.24
N ASP A 232 -1.46 -19.75 2.04
CA ASP A 232 -0.23 -20.06 1.30
C ASP A 232 0.85 -18.98 1.42
N SER A 233 0.64 -17.97 2.28
CA SER A 233 1.53 -16.79 2.38
C SER A 233 2.99 -17.17 2.64
N ALA A 234 3.24 -18.13 3.53
CA ALA A 234 4.61 -18.57 3.83
C ALA A 234 5.26 -19.25 2.62
N LYS A 235 4.52 -20.11 1.91
CA LYS A 235 5.01 -20.80 0.72
C LYS A 235 5.31 -19.82 -0.42
N ILE A 236 4.38 -18.91 -0.72
CA ILE A 236 4.55 -17.88 -1.76
C ILE A 236 5.78 -17.04 -1.46
N THR A 237 5.94 -16.59 -0.21
CA THR A 237 7.11 -15.79 0.20
C THR A 237 8.41 -16.56 0.04
N ALA A 238 8.44 -17.83 0.46
CA ALA A 238 9.63 -18.67 0.33
C ALA A 238 10.01 -18.95 -1.13
N ASP A 239 9.02 -19.16 -2.00
CA ASP A 239 9.25 -19.42 -3.43
C ASP A 239 9.85 -18.18 -4.12
N ILE A 240 9.31 -16.99 -3.88
CA ILE A 240 9.88 -15.72 -4.39
C ILE A 240 11.31 -15.50 -3.88
N LEU A 241 11.59 -15.78 -2.59
CA LEU A 241 12.94 -15.70 -2.05
C LEU A 241 13.91 -16.69 -2.69
N LYS A 242 13.48 -17.93 -2.99
CA LYS A 242 14.30 -18.94 -3.69
C LYS A 242 14.72 -18.46 -5.08
N GLU A 243 13.82 -17.80 -5.77
CA GLU A 243 14.04 -17.24 -7.11
C GLU A 243 14.92 -15.98 -7.12
N GLY A 244 15.34 -15.50 -5.94
CA GLY A 244 16.20 -14.33 -5.80
C GLY A 244 15.40 -13.01 -5.70
N GLY A 245 14.11 -13.10 -5.37
CA GLY A 245 13.28 -11.94 -5.13
C GLY A 245 13.64 -11.19 -3.85
N VAL A 246 13.38 -9.88 -3.83
CA VAL A 246 13.45 -9.02 -2.64
C VAL A 246 12.04 -8.79 -2.12
N VAL A 247 11.83 -9.11 -0.86
CA VAL A 247 10.50 -9.02 -0.22
C VAL A 247 10.52 -8.09 0.98
N ILE A 248 9.38 -7.48 1.28
CA ILE A 248 9.15 -6.81 2.57
C ILE A 248 8.22 -7.70 3.39
N ILE A 249 8.67 -8.10 4.58
CA ILE A 249 7.93 -9.01 5.47
C ILE A 249 7.84 -8.47 6.89
N PRO A 250 6.71 -8.75 7.58
CA PRO A 250 6.59 -8.47 8.99
C PRO A 250 7.49 -9.41 9.79
N THR A 251 8.17 -8.89 10.81
CA THR A 251 8.94 -9.70 11.75
C THR A 251 8.37 -9.55 13.17
N ASP A 252 8.90 -10.30 14.12
CA ASP A 252 8.61 -10.14 15.54
C ASP A 252 9.17 -8.83 16.16
N THR A 253 9.71 -7.93 15.32
CA THR A 253 10.14 -6.57 15.68
C THR A 253 9.49 -5.56 14.73
N VAL A 254 10.14 -5.17 13.67
CA VAL A 254 9.69 -4.21 12.66
C VAL A 254 9.57 -4.89 11.29
N TYR A 255 8.93 -4.26 10.33
CA TYR A 255 9.01 -4.73 8.94
C TYR A 255 10.45 -4.74 8.45
N GLY A 256 10.80 -5.77 7.68
CA GLY A 256 12.15 -5.96 7.13
C GLY A 256 12.16 -6.17 5.62
N PHE A 257 13.13 -5.52 4.95
CA PHE A 257 13.55 -6.00 3.63
C PHE A 257 14.26 -7.33 3.81
N SER A 258 13.91 -8.30 2.99
CA SER A 258 14.50 -9.63 3.02
C SER A 258 14.80 -10.14 1.62
N GLY A 259 15.87 -10.91 1.50
CA GLY A 259 16.30 -11.59 0.29
C GLY A 259 17.13 -12.80 0.68
N LYS A 260 17.20 -13.79 -0.17
CA LYS A 260 17.98 -15.02 0.08
C LYS A 260 19.47 -14.71 0.23
N VAL A 261 20.12 -15.32 1.22
CA VAL A 261 21.58 -15.28 1.32
C VAL A 261 22.17 -16.24 0.29
N GLU A 262 22.93 -15.70 -0.65
CA GLU A 262 23.55 -16.46 -1.71
C GLU A 262 24.81 -17.18 -1.19
N SER A 263 25.00 -18.43 -1.61
CA SER A 263 26.22 -19.16 -1.31
C SER A 263 27.40 -18.54 -2.06
N ALA A 264 28.52 -18.31 -1.39
CA ALA A 264 29.75 -17.84 -2.05
C ALA A 264 30.17 -18.84 -3.12
N GLY A 265 30.09 -18.44 -4.39
CA GLY A 265 30.37 -19.30 -5.55
C GLY A 265 29.25 -19.37 -6.59
N ALA A 266 28.05 -18.91 -6.27
CA ALA A 266 26.95 -18.81 -7.24
C ALA A 266 26.97 -17.44 -7.93
N LEU A 267 28.05 -17.12 -8.64
CA LEU A 267 27.98 -16.12 -9.72
C LEU A 267 27.18 -16.76 -10.82
N ARG A 268 25.93 -16.35 -11.01
CA ARG A 268 25.18 -16.69 -12.23
C ARG A 268 25.99 -16.18 -13.41
N GLU A 269 26.42 -17.09 -14.28
CA GLU A 269 26.85 -16.70 -15.63
C GLU A 269 25.70 -15.88 -16.24
N PRO A 270 25.97 -14.80 -16.97
CA PRO A 270 24.93 -14.07 -17.68
C PRO A 270 24.23 -15.03 -18.62
N GLN A 271 23.01 -15.43 -18.29
CA GLN A 271 22.19 -16.24 -19.17
C GLN A 271 21.88 -15.38 -20.39
N GLY A 272 22.30 -15.87 -21.57
CA GLY A 272 21.97 -15.26 -22.86
C GLY A 272 20.46 -15.15 -23.06
N PRO A 273 19.98 -14.46 -24.11
CA PRO A 273 18.58 -14.06 -24.28
C PRO A 273 17.64 -15.26 -24.17
N HIS A 274 16.80 -15.26 -23.13
CA HIS A 274 15.83 -16.32 -22.88
C HIS A 274 14.71 -16.30 -23.92
N ASN A 275 14.50 -17.46 -24.53
CA ASN A 275 13.40 -17.80 -25.43
C ASN A 275 12.09 -17.90 -24.61
N PRO A 276 11.00 -17.22 -25.00
CA PRO A 276 9.79 -17.14 -24.18
C PRO A 276 8.90 -18.37 -24.37
N LYS A 277 9.08 -19.38 -23.53
CA LYS A 277 8.05 -20.42 -23.34
C LYS A 277 8.02 -20.88 -21.88
N GLY A 278 7.06 -20.32 -21.16
CA GLY A 278 6.47 -20.91 -19.96
C GLY A 278 7.13 -20.55 -18.63
N THR A 279 6.33 -19.98 -17.78
CA THR A 279 6.40 -19.81 -16.32
C THR A 279 6.99 -18.49 -15.79
N HIS A 280 6.11 -17.72 -15.17
CA HIS A 280 6.33 -16.65 -14.20
C HIS A 280 7.41 -15.61 -14.51
N ASP A 281 7.03 -14.69 -15.38
CA ASP A 281 7.75 -13.43 -15.55
C ASP A 281 7.49 -12.53 -14.31
N CYS A 282 8.38 -12.63 -13.31
CA CYS A 282 8.27 -11.94 -12.02
C CYS A 282 8.97 -10.58 -12.01
N THR A 283 9.03 -9.85 -13.11
CA THR A 283 9.85 -8.65 -13.20
C THR A 283 9.04 -7.35 -13.10
N GLY A 284 8.66 -6.99 -11.87
CA GLY A 284 8.28 -5.61 -11.51
C GLY A 284 9.45 -4.74 -11.10
N VAL A 285 10.65 -5.29 -11.12
CA VAL A 285 11.89 -4.63 -10.66
C VAL A 285 12.41 -3.66 -11.73
N PRO A 286 12.90 -2.47 -11.36
CA PRO A 286 13.59 -1.59 -12.30
C PRO A 286 14.70 -2.34 -13.04
N GLU A 287 14.80 -2.15 -14.36
CA GLU A 287 15.79 -2.80 -15.23
C GLU A 287 17.24 -2.70 -14.69
N ALA A 288 17.54 -1.60 -13.99
CA ALA A 288 18.83 -1.39 -13.29
C ALA A 288 19.09 -2.38 -12.12
N LEU A 289 18.09 -3.09 -11.62
CA LEU A 289 18.18 -4.04 -10.50
C LEU A 289 18.07 -5.49 -10.96
N GLU A 290 17.72 -5.74 -12.21
CA GLU A 290 17.63 -7.11 -12.78
C GLU A 290 19.00 -7.78 -12.78
N GLY A 291 19.02 -9.05 -12.38
CA GLY A 291 20.25 -9.86 -12.34
C GLY A 291 21.25 -9.54 -11.24
N GLN A 292 21.00 -8.51 -10.42
CA GLN A 292 21.85 -8.23 -9.26
C GLN A 292 21.61 -9.22 -8.12
N PRO A 293 22.64 -9.59 -7.32
CA PRO A 293 22.47 -10.31 -6.07
C PRO A 293 21.46 -9.65 -5.14
N THR A 294 20.67 -10.42 -4.39
CA THR A 294 19.62 -9.88 -3.51
C THR A 294 20.15 -8.89 -2.47
N GLU A 295 21.35 -9.12 -1.97
CA GLU A 295 22.01 -8.17 -1.07
C GLU A 295 22.26 -6.81 -1.73
N ALA A 296 22.78 -6.80 -2.95
CA ALA A 296 23.05 -5.57 -3.71
C ALA A 296 21.74 -4.83 -4.03
N ARG A 297 20.70 -5.55 -4.43
CA ARG A 297 19.36 -4.98 -4.66
C ARG A 297 18.82 -4.29 -3.39
N ILE A 298 18.83 -4.96 -2.24
CA ILE A 298 18.38 -4.38 -0.96
C ILE A 298 19.20 -3.12 -0.62
N ARG A 299 20.53 -3.14 -0.85
CA ARG A 299 21.39 -1.97 -0.61
C ARG A 299 21.01 -0.80 -1.51
N THR A 300 20.80 -1.06 -2.80
CA THR A 300 20.39 -0.04 -3.77
C THR A 300 19.03 0.57 -3.39
N ILE A 301 18.02 -0.25 -3.12
CA ILE A 301 16.69 0.19 -2.68
C ILE A 301 16.78 1.09 -1.45
N LYS A 302 17.62 0.73 -0.47
CA LYS A 302 17.80 1.52 0.76
C LYS A 302 18.70 2.75 0.61
N GLY A 303 19.50 2.87 -0.44
CA GLY A 303 20.63 3.80 -0.48
C GLY A 303 21.66 3.51 0.62
N ARG A 304 21.92 2.22 0.91
CA ARG A 304 22.76 1.77 2.02
C ARG A 304 24.19 1.52 1.58
N SER A 305 25.16 2.07 2.31
CA SER A 305 26.59 1.81 2.10
C SER A 305 26.91 0.30 2.17
N GLU A 306 27.81 -0.15 1.31
CA GLU A 306 28.32 -1.54 1.27
C GLU A 306 28.99 -1.97 2.58
N THR A 307 29.54 -1.04 3.35
CA THR A 307 30.25 -1.33 4.60
C THR A 307 29.37 -1.71 5.78
N LYS A 308 28.04 -1.45 5.72
CA LYS A 308 27.13 -1.80 6.82
C LYS A 308 26.60 -3.21 6.66
N PRO A 309 26.94 -4.18 7.55
CA PRO A 309 26.47 -5.56 7.47
C PRO A 309 24.96 -5.65 7.63
N MET A 310 24.33 -6.64 7.01
CA MET A 310 22.93 -6.99 7.20
C MET A 310 22.79 -8.21 8.11
N ILE A 311 21.72 -8.23 8.91
CA ILE A 311 21.41 -9.37 9.77
C ILE A 311 20.96 -10.54 8.87
N GLN A 312 21.38 -11.75 9.21
CA GLN A 312 20.90 -12.98 8.58
C GLN A 312 19.93 -13.70 9.52
N LEU A 313 18.74 -14.00 9.03
CA LEU A 313 17.75 -14.76 9.78
C LEU A 313 17.88 -16.24 9.47
N ILE A 314 17.85 -17.07 10.51
CA ILE A 314 17.90 -18.54 10.43
C ILE A 314 16.61 -19.15 11.00
N ALA A 315 16.19 -20.30 10.48
CA ALA A 315 14.93 -20.93 10.87
C ALA A 315 15.00 -21.58 12.27
N SER A 316 16.19 -22.04 12.67
CA SER A 316 16.40 -22.73 13.94
C SER A 316 17.72 -22.31 14.56
N PRO A 317 17.80 -22.22 15.92
CA PRO A 317 19.08 -21.99 16.61
C PRO A 317 20.15 -23.03 16.28
N LEU A 318 19.75 -24.26 15.98
CA LEU A 318 20.66 -25.35 15.62
C LEU A 318 21.39 -25.14 14.29
N GLU A 319 20.83 -24.31 13.41
CA GLU A 319 21.48 -24.00 12.12
C GLU A 319 22.73 -23.14 12.28
N LEU A 320 22.87 -22.42 13.40
CA LEU A 320 24.01 -21.52 13.60
C LEU A 320 25.34 -22.26 13.49
N ALA A 321 25.41 -23.52 13.94
CA ALA A 321 26.62 -24.34 13.87
C ALA A 321 27.14 -24.56 12.42
N LYS A 322 26.32 -24.33 11.41
CA LYS A 322 26.75 -24.34 9.99
C LYS A 322 27.60 -23.13 9.61
N TYR A 323 27.49 -22.03 10.35
CA TYR A 323 28.02 -20.71 9.96
C TYR A 323 29.14 -20.21 10.85
N THR A 324 29.27 -20.75 12.08
CA THR A 324 30.29 -20.34 13.05
C THR A 324 30.76 -21.54 13.89
N LYS A 325 31.98 -21.42 14.39
CA LYS A 325 32.55 -22.29 15.44
C LYS A 325 32.37 -21.71 16.84
N ASP A 326 31.94 -20.47 16.96
CA ASP A 326 31.69 -19.84 18.25
C ASP A 326 30.58 -20.59 19.00
N VAL A 327 30.80 -20.83 20.29
CA VAL A 327 29.82 -21.46 21.16
C VAL A 327 28.99 -20.40 21.84
N LEU A 328 27.69 -20.42 21.63
CA LEU A 328 26.79 -19.46 22.27
C LEU A 328 26.71 -19.71 23.79
N PRO A 329 26.94 -18.66 24.61
CA PRO A 329 26.58 -18.72 26.02
C PRO A 329 25.13 -19.09 26.25
N GLY A 330 24.86 -19.97 27.25
CA GLY A 330 23.48 -20.45 27.53
C GLY A 330 22.49 -19.32 27.78
N VAL A 331 22.91 -18.20 28.40
CA VAL A 331 22.05 -17.02 28.62
C VAL A 331 21.55 -16.38 27.32
N LEU A 332 22.33 -16.43 26.24
CA LEU A 332 21.90 -15.95 24.91
C LEU A 332 21.04 -16.97 24.20
N LEU A 333 21.42 -18.26 24.29
CA LEU A 333 20.69 -19.33 23.62
C LEU A 333 19.23 -19.44 24.14
N GLN A 334 19.01 -19.19 25.43
CA GLN A 334 17.66 -19.15 26.04
C GLN A 334 16.77 -18.00 25.52
N LYS A 335 17.35 -16.99 24.87
CA LYS A 335 16.62 -15.87 24.27
C LYS A 335 16.26 -16.11 22.80
N TRP A 336 16.65 -17.26 22.22
CA TRP A 336 16.28 -17.70 20.89
C TRP A 336 15.29 -18.87 20.94
N PRO A 337 14.29 -18.90 20.05
CA PRO A 337 13.89 -17.88 19.06
C PRO A 337 13.38 -16.59 19.71
N GLY A 338 13.72 -15.43 19.13
CA GLY A 338 13.28 -14.13 19.66
C GLY A 338 13.96 -12.89 19.06
N ALA A 339 13.69 -11.75 19.69
CA ALA A 339 14.15 -10.45 19.26
C ALA A 339 15.63 -10.14 19.64
N LEU A 340 16.49 -11.14 19.57
CA LEU A 340 17.94 -11.05 19.87
C LEU A 340 18.75 -11.34 18.62
N THR A 341 19.66 -10.44 18.26
CA THR A 341 20.66 -10.59 17.20
C THR A 341 22.04 -10.80 17.85
N ILE A 342 22.77 -11.81 17.39
CA ILE A 342 24.08 -12.18 17.92
C ILE A 342 25.11 -12.09 16.80
N ILE A 343 26.17 -11.32 17.02
CA ILE A 343 27.31 -11.21 16.11
C ILE A 343 28.37 -12.23 16.56
N VAL A 344 28.76 -13.10 15.64
CA VAL A 344 29.73 -14.18 15.82
C VAL A 344 30.86 -14.08 14.81
N ASN A 345 31.98 -14.74 15.08
CA ASN A 345 33.04 -14.99 14.09
C ASN A 345 32.51 -16.03 13.10
N ASP A 346 32.52 -15.73 11.82
CA ASP A 346 32.03 -16.66 10.81
C ASP A 346 33.14 -17.58 10.27
N ASN A 347 32.75 -18.66 9.63
CA ASN A 347 33.69 -19.64 9.08
C ASN A 347 34.53 -19.12 7.89
N ARG A 348 34.36 -17.85 7.48
CA ARG A 348 35.06 -17.18 6.38
C ARG A 348 36.15 -16.21 6.90
N GLY A 349 36.29 -16.11 8.21
CA GLY A 349 37.28 -15.22 8.86
C GLY A 349 36.80 -13.79 9.05
N GLY A 350 35.50 -13.54 8.87
CA GLY A 350 34.84 -12.29 9.18
C GLY A 350 33.89 -12.41 10.37
N THR A 351 32.95 -11.47 10.47
CA THR A 351 31.87 -11.52 11.47
C THR A 351 30.52 -11.42 10.80
N THR A 352 29.55 -12.18 11.27
CA THR A 352 28.16 -12.16 10.76
C THR A 352 27.18 -12.04 11.91
N ALA A 353 26.13 -11.27 11.70
CA ALA A 353 25.04 -11.06 12.64
C ALA A 353 23.89 -12.03 12.32
N PHE A 354 23.59 -12.94 13.24
CA PHE A 354 22.48 -13.89 13.09
C PHE A 354 21.36 -13.60 14.07
N ARG A 355 20.13 -13.94 13.65
CA ARG A 355 18.95 -13.96 14.51
C ARG A 355 18.07 -15.15 14.15
N CYS A 356 17.56 -15.84 15.14
CA CYS A 356 16.47 -16.79 15.00
C CYS A 356 15.18 -16.11 15.47
N PRO A 357 14.26 -15.68 14.59
CA PRO A 357 13.09 -14.89 14.97
C PRO A 357 12.09 -15.70 15.79
N GLY A 358 11.38 -15.03 16.72
CA GLY A 358 10.33 -15.63 17.53
C GLY A 358 9.07 -16.00 16.73
N ASP A 359 8.85 -15.36 15.61
CA ASP A 359 7.69 -15.53 14.74
C ASP A 359 7.74 -16.89 13.99
N GLU A 360 6.77 -17.77 14.22
CA GLU A 360 6.72 -19.13 13.64
C GLU A 360 6.51 -19.09 12.12
N TRP A 361 5.65 -18.17 11.63
CA TRP A 361 5.43 -17.99 10.20
C TRP A 361 6.73 -17.63 9.50
N LEU A 362 7.49 -16.69 10.06
CA LEU A 362 8.77 -16.26 9.50
C LEU A 362 9.81 -17.38 9.52
N ARG A 363 9.89 -18.18 10.62
CA ARG A 363 10.77 -19.35 10.65
C ARG A 363 10.39 -20.37 9.59
N LYS A 364 9.09 -20.57 9.34
CA LYS A 364 8.61 -21.44 8.27
C LYS A 364 9.06 -20.92 6.90
N VAL A 365 8.91 -19.64 6.62
CA VAL A 365 9.40 -19.01 5.37
C VAL A 365 10.89 -19.28 5.18
N ILE A 366 11.73 -19.09 6.22
CA ILE A 366 13.18 -19.32 6.14
C ILE A 366 13.48 -20.80 5.90
N ALA A 367 12.81 -21.71 6.62
CA ALA A 367 12.99 -23.13 6.44
C ALA A 367 12.61 -23.59 5.01
N ASP A 368 11.45 -23.13 4.54
CA ASP A 368 10.98 -23.42 3.17
C ASP A 368 11.89 -22.79 2.11
N CYS A 369 12.50 -21.63 2.36
CA CYS A 369 13.51 -21.02 1.48
C CYS A 369 14.79 -21.87 1.38
N GLY A 370 15.12 -22.67 2.40
CA GLY A 370 16.25 -23.58 2.43
C GLY A 370 17.62 -22.89 2.63
N SER A 371 17.65 -21.61 2.99
CA SER A 371 18.85 -20.84 3.31
C SER A 371 18.50 -19.71 4.26
N PRO A 372 19.49 -19.12 4.97
CA PRO A 372 19.27 -17.86 5.68
C PRO A 372 18.76 -16.77 4.72
N ILE A 373 18.05 -15.82 5.26
CA ILE A 373 17.62 -14.63 4.51
C ILE A 373 18.18 -13.37 5.15
N TYR A 374 18.55 -12.39 4.33
CA TYR A 374 18.91 -11.06 4.83
C TYR A 374 17.69 -10.41 5.50
N SER A 375 17.95 -9.58 6.50
CA SER A 375 16.94 -8.74 7.12
C SER A 375 17.50 -7.38 7.52
N THR A 376 16.81 -6.33 7.09
CA THR A 376 17.12 -4.96 7.51
C THR A 376 15.83 -4.16 7.55
N SER A 377 15.70 -3.20 8.48
CA SER A 377 14.50 -2.35 8.66
C SER A 377 14.05 -1.68 7.36
N VAL A 378 12.74 -1.49 7.23
CA VAL A 378 12.15 -0.81 6.06
C VAL A 378 12.24 0.70 6.24
N ASN A 379 13.20 1.30 5.56
CA ASN A 379 13.42 2.74 5.48
C ASN A 379 14.50 3.05 4.44
N ARG A 380 14.53 4.26 3.91
CA ARG A 380 15.72 4.76 3.22
C ARG A 380 16.85 5.01 4.23
N SER A 381 18.09 4.89 3.81
CA SER A 381 19.24 5.07 4.70
C SER A 381 19.25 6.47 5.31
N GLY A 382 19.35 6.54 6.64
CA GLY A 382 19.31 7.80 7.38
C GLY A 382 17.91 8.32 7.70
N GLN A 383 16.84 7.70 7.15
CA GLN A 383 15.47 8.05 7.48
C GLN A 383 14.91 7.17 8.62
N PRO A 384 13.88 7.63 9.34
CA PRO A 384 13.16 6.80 10.32
C PRO A 384 12.66 5.49 9.73
N VAL A 385 12.56 4.46 10.58
CA VAL A 385 11.95 3.18 10.19
C VAL A 385 10.45 3.38 9.95
N LEU A 386 9.95 2.87 8.84
CA LEU A 386 8.52 2.88 8.54
C LEU A 386 7.83 1.76 9.32
N ASP A 387 6.79 2.12 10.07
CA ASP A 387 5.98 1.24 10.89
C ASP A 387 4.50 1.22 10.46
N ASP A 388 4.14 2.08 9.50
CA ASP A 388 2.83 2.15 8.85
C ASP A 388 2.84 1.38 7.53
N GLN A 389 1.92 0.42 7.40
CA GLN A 389 1.83 -0.47 6.24
C GLN A 389 1.58 0.30 4.93
N SER A 390 0.71 1.32 4.96
CA SER A 390 0.39 2.10 3.77
C SER A 390 1.59 2.93 3.30
N ALA A 391 2.38 3.47 4.26
CA ALA A 391 3.61 4.20 3.94
C ALA A 391 4.66 3.27 3.33
N ILE A 392 4.79 2.04 3.83
CA ILE A 392 5.70 1.02 3.27
C ILE A 392 5.32 0.68 1.82
N ILE A 393 4.03 0.42 1.57
CA ILE A 393 3.54 0.10 0.23
C ILE A 393 3.77 1.29 -0.70
N LYS A 394 3.38 2.50 -0.28
CA LYS A 394 3.55 3.72 -1.07
C LYS A 394 5.00 3.96 -1.47
N GLU A 395 5.93 3.72 -0.55
CA GLU A 395 7.36 4.00 -0.78
C GLU A 395 8.06 2.94 -1.63
N PHE A 396 7.71 1.65 -1.46
CA PHE A 396 8.55 0.55 -1.97
C PHE A 396 7.86 -0.43 -2.91
N ALA A 397 6.56 -0.29 -3.18
CA ALA A 397 5.84 -1.25 -4.03
C ALA A 397 6.41 -1.36 -5.46
N LEU A 398 7.14 -0.37 -5.96
CA LEU A 398 7.77 -0.38 -7.28
C LEU A 398 9.19 -0.94 -7.30
N GLU A 399 9.75 -1.33 -6.16
CA GLU A 399 11.17 -1.66 -6.02
C GLU A 399 11.41 -3.07 -5.47
N VAL A 400 10.35 -3.73 -4.95
CA VAL A 400 10.41 -5.09 -4.40
C VAL A 400 9.43 -6.02 -5.11
N ASP A 401 9.62 -7.33 -4.95
CA ASP A 401 8.82 -8.34 -5.65
C ASP A 401 7.57 -8.73 -4.85
N LEU A 402 7.61 -8.61 -3.50
CA LEU A 402 6.49 -8.96 -2.63
C LEU A 402 6.46 -8.08 -1.39
N ILE A 403 5.27 -7.70 -0.94
CA ILE A 403 5.04 -7.12 0.38
C ILE A 403 4.01 -8.00 1.11
N VAL A 404 4.43 -8.59 2.22
CA VAL A 404 3.53 -9.32 3.12
C VAL A 404 3.01 -8.39 4.20
N THR A 405 1.69 -8.26 4.32
CA THR A 405 1.05 -7.33 5.25
C THR A 405 0.60 -8.04 6.53
N ASP A 406 0.76 -7.38 7.69
CA ASP A 406 0.37 -7.86 9.04
C ASP A 406 -0.03 -6.68 9.95
N GLY A 407 -0.67 -5.66 9.35
CA GLY A 407 -1.02 -4.40 10.04
C GLY A 407 0.19 -3.52 10.36
N ASP A 408 -0.07 -2.43 11.08
CA ASP A 408 0.97 -1.48 11.49
C ASP A 408 1.79 -2.04 12.65
N LYS A 409 3.08 -1.71 12.69
CA LYS A 409 4.01 -2.08 13.75
C LYS A 409 4.39 -0.87 14.63
N LYS A 410 3.43 0.03 14.88
CA LYS A 410 3.67 1.30 15.61
C LYS A 410 4.30 1.06 16.98
N GLY A 411 5.40 1.76 17.23
CA GLY A 411 6.13 1.67 18.50
C GLY A 411 6.95 0.39 18.69
N ALA A 412 7.02 -0.49 17.69
CA ALA A 412 7.87 -1.68 17.74
C ALA A 412 9.36 -1.29 17.75
N LYS A 413 10.13 -1.96 18.59
CA LYS A 413 11.57 -1.72 18.70
C LYS A 413 12.38 -2.72 17.88
N PRO A 414 13.52 -2.29 17.31
CA PRO A 414 14.46 -3.21 16.69
C PRO A 414 15.03 -4.21 17.71
N SER A 415 15.54 -5.34 17.23
CA SER A 415 16.15 -6.37 18.08
C SER A 415 17.29 -5.84 18.96
N THR A 416 17.48 -6.42 20.15
CA THR A 416 18.73 -6.29 20.91
C THR A 416 19.88 -6.88 20.10
N ILE A 417 21.04 -6.21 20.03
CA ILE A 417 22.23 -6.71 19.33
C ILE A 417 23.35 -6.91 20.35
N VAL A 418 23.91 -8.12 20.37
CA VAL A 418 25.10 -8.45 21.14
C VAL A 418 26.23 -8.96 20.25
N SER A 419 27.46 -8.76 20.64
CA SER A 419 28.66 -9.39 20.04
C SER A 419 29.29 -10.34 21.03
N ILE A 420 29.78 -11.48 20.53
CA ILE A 420 30.59 -12.44 21.30
C ILE A 420 31.92 -12.74 20.62
N THR A 421 32.34 -11.96 19.66
CA THR A 421 33.51 -12.18 18.78
C THR A 421 34.85 -12.18 19.49
N ASP A 422 34.93 -11.62 20.69
CA ASP A 422 36.13 -11.61 21.53
C ASP A 422 36.02 -12.53 22.77
N GLY A 423 35.00 -13.41 22.77
CA GLY A 423 34.74 -14.33 23.88
C GLY A 423 33.95 -13.72 25.05
N THR A 424 33.61 -12.42 24.98
CA THR A 424 32.78 -11.74 25.98
C THR A 424 31.46 -11.28 25.39
N ILE A 425 30.41 -11.17 26.22
CA ILE A 425 29.11 -10.65 25.75
C ILE A 425 29.11 -9.12 25.82
N LYS A 426 29.08 -8.46 24.67
CA LYS A 426 28.96 -7.00 24.55
C LYS A 426 27.63 -6.60 23.96
N VAL A 427 26.82 -5.82 24.68
CA VAL A 427 25.56 -5.26 24.16
C VAL A 427 25.88 -4.04 23.29
N LEU A 428 25.61 -4.13 21.99
CA LEU A 428 25.86 -3.04 21.02
C LEU A 428 24.61 -2.19 20.78
N ARG A 429 23.45 -2.76 20.94
CA ARG A 429 22.16 -2.07 20.87
C ARG A 429 21.16 -2.74 21.81
N GLN A 430 20.52 -1.94 22.65
CA GLN A 430 19.46 -2.41 23.52
C GLN A 430 18.11 -2.29 22.81
N GLY A 431 17.42 -3.42 22.62
CA GLY A 431 16.03 -3.54 22.27
C GLY A 431 15.20 -4.01 23.48
N ASP A 432 14.15 -4.77 23.22
CA ASP A 432 13.27 -5.27 24.31
C ASP A 432 13.88 -6.45 25.09
N VAL A 433 14.81 -7.20 24.49
CA VAL A 433 15.44 -8.36 25.16
C VAL A 433 16.55 -7.88 26.09
N GLN A 434 16.36 -8.09 27.39
CA GLN A 434 17.38 -7.86 28.41
C GLN A 434 18.34 -9.05 28.49
N ILE A 435 19.63 -8.77 28.56
CA ILE A 435 20.70 -9.80 28.61
C ILE A 435 21.17 -10.06 30.03
N PHE A 436 21.22 -9.05 30.86
CA PHE A 436 21.64 -9.10 32.25
C PHE A 436 20.57 -8.60 33.18
#